data_f2dca4801fa81e0e59ae6463c1602ea7
#
_entry.id   f2dca4801fa81e0e59ae6463c1602ea7
#
_cell.length_a   1.000
_cell.length_b   1.000
_cell.length_c   1.000
_cell.angle_alpha   90.00
_cell.angle_beta   90.00
_cell.angle_gamma   90.00
#
_symmetry.space_group_name_H-M   'P 1'
#
loop_
_entity.id
_entity.type
_entity.pdbx_description
1 polymer ?
#
loop_
_entity_poly.entity_id
_entity_poly.type
_entity_poly.pdbx_seq_one_letter_code
_entity_poly.pdbx_strand_id
1 'polypeptide(L)'
;RRQRQMCIRDSIPQWSMEQLLKIKGIGKVKSIQILCLAELARRMAKAEAALGLDFSSPDSIARYYMEDLRHKKREVMKLLLLNTRSRLISEMDVSTGTINSTLVSPRELFVEALQKNAVSIILLHNHPSGDPTPSKEDLLTTRRVRESGALIGIELLDHIIIGDNCYFSLREKGFFSQESANR
;
A
#
# COMPACT_ATOMS: atom_id res chain seq x y z
N ARG A 1 6.49 -30.67 5.65
CA ARG A 1 5.87 -30.24 6.95
C ARG A 1 6.23 -28.80 7.31
N ARG A 2 7.48 -28.31 7.11
CA ARG A 2 7.88 -26.91 7.41
C ARG A 2 7.15 -25.84 6.56
N GLN A 3 6.94 -26.08 5.26
CA GLN A 3 6.21 -25.14 4.39
C GLN A 3 4.73 -24.97 4.78
N ARG A 4 4.03 -26.05 5.20
CA ARG A 4 2.63 -25.93 5.66
C ARG A 4 2.50 -25.15 6.97
N GLN A 5 3.46 -25.22 7.88
CA GLN A 5 3.43 -24.47 9.14
C GLN A 5 3.71 -22.96 8.93
N MET A 6 4.56 -22.60 7.97
CA MET A 6 4.81 -21.21 7.60
C MET A 6 3.54 -20.55 7.03
N CYS A 7 2.86 -21.21 6.10
CA CYS A 7 1.60 -20.69 5.52
C CYS A 7 0.48 -20.48 6.56
N ILE A 8 0.43 -21.26 7.64
CA ILE A 8 -0.60 -21.09 8.68
C ILE A 8 -0.35 -19.83 9.52
N ARG A 9 0.87 -19.54 9.91
CA ARG A 9 1.22 -18.35 10.72
C ARG A 9 0.93 -17.06 9.95
N ASP A 10 1.29 -17.02 8.68
CA ASP A 10 1.14 -15.83 7.83
C ASP A 10 -0.32 -15.61 7.40
N SER A 11 -1.18 -16.63 7.49
CA SER A 11 -2.59 -16.53 7.11
C SER A 11 -3.56 -16.21 8.25
N ILE A 12 -3.14 -16.32 9.51
CA ILE A 12 -4.00 -16.06 10.68
C ILE A 12 -4.67 -14.68 10.63
N PRO A 13 -4.00 -13.58 10.24
CA PRO A 13 -4.63 -12.26 10.14
C PRO A 13 -5.75 -12.17 9.12
N GLN A 14 -5.81 -13.12 8.18
CA GLN A 14 -6.82 -13.16 7.11
C GLN A 14 -8.01 -14.07 7.42
N TRP A 15 -7.97 -14.83 8.51
CA TRP A 15 -9.00 -15.81 8.82
C TRP A 15 -10.25 -15.11 9.35
N SER A 16 -11.40 -15.53 8.80
CA SER A 16 -12.69 -15.14 9.33
C SER A 16 -13.06 -16.02 10.53
N MET A 17 -14.00 -15.52 11.35
CA MET A 17 -14.57 -16.30 12.44
C MET A 17 -15.10 -17.68 11.96
N GLU A 18 -15.74 -17.71 10.81
CA GLU A 18 -16.28 -18.94 10.21
C GLU A 18 -15.19 -19.94 9.85
N GLN A 19 -14.04 -19.49 9.38
CA GLN A 19 -12.90 -20.34 9.07
C GLN A 19 -12.28 -20.94 10.32
N LEU A 20 -12.15 -20.12 11.39
CA LEU A 20 -11.63 -20.59 12.68
C LEU A 20 -12.55 -21.63 13.33
N LEU A 21 -13.86 -21.45 13.25
CA LEU A 21 -14.85 -22.38 13.80
C LEU A 21 -14.84 -23.76 13.11
N LYS A 22 -14.32 -23.87 11.89
CA LYS A 22 -14.17 -25.17 11.19
C LYS A 22 -13.01 -26.01 11.73
N ILE A 23 -12.15 -25.45 12.57
CA ILE A 23 -11.00 -26.13 13.13
C ILE A 23 -11.43 -26.89 14.38
N LYS A 24 -11.19 -28.20 14.41
CA LYS A 24 -11.51 -29.04 15.57
C LYS A 24 -10.83 -28.51 16.83
N GLY A 25 -11.60 -28.27 17.90
CA GLY A 25 -11.12 -27.75 19.17
C GLY A 25 -11.08 -26.22 19.27
N ILE A 26 -11.46 -25.50 18.24
CA ILE A 26 -11.60 -24.03 18.26
C ILE A 26 -13.10 -23.69 18.27
N GLY A 27 -13.60 -23.26 19.43
CA GLY A 27 -14.95 -22.73 19.60
C GLY A 27 -14.98 -21.21 19.46
N LYS A 28 -16.18 -20.61 19.64
CA LYS A 28 -16.40 -19.17 19.50
C LYS A 28 -15.42 -18.32 20.34
N VAL A 29 -15.21 -18.67 21.61
CA VAL A 29 -14.33 -17.90 22.52
C VAL A 29 -12.88 -17.90 22.01
N LYS A 30 -12.35 -19.08 21.65
CA LYS A 30 -10.99 -19.20 21.11
C LYS A 30 -10.84 -18.46 19.78
N SER A 31 -11.86 -18.51 18.92
CA SER A 31 -11.84 -17.77 17.65
C SER A 31 -11.76 -16.27 17.89
N ILE A 32 -12.55 -15.73 18.81
CA ILE A 32 -12.49 -14.31 19.19
C ILE A 32 -11.11 -13.95 19.74
N GLN A 33 -10.57 -14.77 20.64
CA GLN A 33 -9.24 -14.53 21.23
C GLN A 33 -8.14 -14.48 20.16
N ILE A 34 -8.16 -15.41 19.18
CA ILE A 34 -7.20 -15.44 18.06
C ILE A 34 -7.32 -14.19 17.21
N LEU A 35 -8.55 -13.78 16.84
CA LEU A 35 -8.78 -12.58 16.04
C LEU A 35 -8.37 -11.30 16.78
N CYS A 36 -8.69 -11.19 18.08
CA CYS A 36 -8.26 -10.07 18.89
C CYS A 36 -6.73 -9.99 18.99
N LEU A 37 -6.04 -11.13 19.18
CA LEU A 37 -4.59 -11.18 19.26
C LEU A 37 -3.95 -10.77 17.93
N ALA A 38 -4.49 -11.24 16.82
CA ALA A 38 -4.00 -10.86 15.48
C ALA A 38 -4.16 -9.35 15.23
N GLU A 39 -5.32 -8.80 15.57
CA GLU A 39 -5.59 -7.37 15.43
C GLU A 39 -4.71 -6.52 16.38
N LEU A 40 -4.50 -6.97 17.60
CA LEU A 40 -3.60 -6.30 18.54
C LEU A 40 -2.17 -6.28 18.01
N ALA A 41 -1.67 -7.42 17.52
CA ALA A 41 -0.34 -7.51 16.94
C ALA A 41 -0.17 -6.56 15.74
N ARG A 42 -1.17 -6.49 14.87
CA ARG A 42 -1.18 -5.54 13.74
C ARG A 42 -1.10 -4.09 14.20
N ARG A 43 -1.91 -3.71 15.20
CA ARG A 43 -1.90 -2.35 15.77
C ARG A 43 -0.56 -2.01 16.43
N MET A 44 0.04 -2.96 17.14
CA MET A 44 1.35 -2.76 17.77
C MET A 44 2.43 -2.52 16.72
N ALA A 45 2.50 -3.35 15.67
CA ALA A 45 3.45 -3.18 14.59
C ALA A 45 3.27 -1.82 13.87
N LYS A 46 2.02 -1.40 13.63
CA LYS A 46 1.73 -0.11 13.03
C LYS A 46 2.13 1.05 13.95
N ALA A 47 1.87 0.94 15.26
CA ALA A 47 2.25 1.97 16.22
C ALA A 47 3.78 2.12 16.32
N GLU A 48 4.53 1.03 16.30
CA GLU A 48 5.99 1.04 16.25
C GLU A 48 6.50 1.70 14.98
N ALA A 49 5.97 1.31 13.83
CA ALA A 49 6.33 1.91 12.54
C ALA A 49 5.99 3.40 12.46
N ALA A 50 4.94 3.85 13.15
CA ALA A 50 4.53 5.26 13.19
C ALA A 50 5.56 6.17 13.89
N LEU A 51 6.33 5.65 14.85
CA LEU A 51 7.36 6.42 15.56
C LEU A 51 8.49 6.89 14.63
N GLY A 52 8.77 6.13 13.57
CA GLY A 52 9.79 6.46 12.58
C GLY A 52 9.24 6.88 11.22
N LEU A 53 7.95 7.22 11.13
CA LEU A 53 7.30 7.50 9.85
C LEU A 53 7.81 8.81 9.24
N ASP A 54 8.53 8.65 8.14
CA ASP A 54 9.04 9.75 7.32
C ASP A 54 8.59 9.53 5.86
N PHE A 55 7.78 10.44 5.34
CA PHE A 55 7.26 10.39 3.97
C PHE A 55 8.30 10.74 2.90
N SER A 56 9.52 11.11 3.29
CA SER A 56 10.65 11.22 2.36
C SER A 56 11.37 9.88 2.12
N SER A 57 11.15 8.90 3.00
CA SER A 57 11.77 7.57 2.97
C SER A 57 10.76 6.49 2.53
N PRO A 58 10.93 5.86 1.36
CA PRO A 58 10.07 4.76 0.91
C PRO A 58 10.03 3.56 1.87
N ASP A 59 11.16 3.23 2.49
CA ASP A 59 11.24 2.16 3.49
C ASP A 59 10.35 2.44 4.70
N SER A 60 10.36 3.68 5.20
CA SER A 60 9.54 4.11 6.33
C SER A 60 8.04 4.01 6.00
N ILE A 61 7.64 4.46 4.81
CA ILE A 61 6.27 4.37 4.31
C ILE A 61 5.85 2.90 4.16
N ALA A 62 6.70 2.10 3.51
CA ALA A 62 6.42 0.70 3.29
C ALA A 62 6.22 -0.07 4.60
N ARG A 63 7.07 0.15 5.61
CA ARG A 63 6.91 -0.46 6.95
C ARG A 63 5.61 -0.08 7.61
N TYR A 64 5.22 1.20 7.55
CA TYR A 64 3.99 1.67 8.16
C TYR A 64 2.73 1.05 7.56
N TYR A 65 2.70 0.88 6.24
CA TYR A 65 1.55 0.32 5.53
C TYR A 65 1.64 -1.20 5.30
N MET A 66 2.76 -1.85 5.62
CA MET A 66 3.01 -3.27 5.36
C MET A 66 1.88 -4.16 5.90
N GLU A 67 1.58 -4.06 7.19
CA GLU A 67 0.59 -4.93 7.83
C GLU A 67 -0.86 -4.63 7.39
N ASP A 68 -1.13 -3.43 6.90
CA ASP A 68 -2.44 -3.06 6.38
C ASP A 68 -2.68 -3.56 4.95
N LEU A 69 -1.60 -3.75 4.16
CA LEU A 69 -1.69 -4.01 2.73
C LEU A 69 -1.27 -5.42 2.31
N ARG A 70 -0.17 -5.98 2.87
CA ARG A 70 0.38 -7.27 2.42
C ARG A 70 -0.60 -8.44 2.49
N HIS A 71 -1.59 -8.37 3.37
CA HIS A 71 -2.59 -9.41 3.56
C HIS A 71 -3.87 -9.22 2.74
N LYS A 72 -3.97 -8.14 1.97
CA LYS A 72 -5.15 -7.89 1.13
C LYS A 72 -5.20 -8.89 -0.02
N LYS A 73 -6.34 -9.56 -0.18
CA LYS A 73 -6.58 -10.54 -1.26
C LYS A 73 -6.83 -9.91 -2.63
N ARG A 74 -7.08 -8.62 -2.63
CA ARG A 74 -7.26 -7.80 -3.83
C ARG A 74 -6.27 -6.66 -3.80
N GLU A 75 -5.87 -6.20 -4.95
CA GLU A 75 -5.09 -4.98 -5.05
C GLU A 75 -5.91 -3.81 -4.52
N VAL A 76 -5.29 -3.00 -3.71
CA VAL A 76 -5.83 -1.76 -3.18
C VAL A 76 -4.80 -0.68 -3.43
N MET A 77 -5.19 0.36 -4.13
CA MET A 77 -4.35 1.53 -4.34
C MET A 77 -4.74 2.62 -3.36
N LYS A 78 -3.74 3.18 -2.68
CA LYS A 78 -3.87 4.34 -1.80
C LYS A 78 -3.21 5.55 -2.43
N LEU A 79 -3.86 6.69 -2.27
CA LEU A 79 -3.30 8.00 -2.54
C LEU A 79 -2.91 8.66 -1.22
N LEU A 80 -1.65 9.02 -1.08
CA LEU A 80 -1.15 9.80 0.06
C LEU A 80 -0.94 11.23 -0.39
N LEU A 81 -1.54 12.18 0.31
CA LEU A 81 -1.51 13.61 0.02
C LEU A 81 -0.59 14.31 1.00
N LEU A 82 0.39 15.05 0.49
CA LEU A 82 1.43 15.66 1.32
C LEU A 82 1.46 17.19 1.16
N ASN A 83 1.86 17.87 2.24
CA ASN A 83 2.09 19.31 2.24
C ASN A 83 3.55 19.65 1.85
N THR A 84 3.87 20.95 1.83
CA THR A 84 5.22 21.48 1.52
C THR A 84 6.34 20.99 2.45
N ARG A 85 6.01 20.41 3.61
CA ARG A 85 6.95 19.82 4.56
C ARG A 85 7.00 18.30 4.48
N SER A 86 6.51 17.71 3.39
CA SER A 86 6.38 16.26 3.21
C SER A 86 5.63 15.55 4.33
N ARG A 87 4.66 16.23 4.97
CA ARG A 87 3.80 15.64 6.00
C ARG A 87 2.47 15.23 5.39
N LEU A 88 1.96 14.09 5.82
CA LEU A 88 0.67 13.58 5.38
C LEU A 88 -0.46 14.54 5.80
N ILE A 89 -1.24 14.97 4.82
CA ILE A 89 -2.48 15.74 5.01
C ILE A 89 -3.67 14.79 5.09
N SER A 90 -3.71 13.83 4.18
CA SER A 90 -4.82 12.87 4.04
C SER A 90 -4.37 11.64 3.28
N GLU A 91 -5.03 10.52 3.51
CA GLU A 91 -4.90 9.31 2.71
C GLU A 91 -6.29 8.83 2.27
N MET A 92 -6.36 8.19 1.12
CA MET A 92 -7.59 7.60 0.60
C MET A 92 -7.32 6.36 -0.23
N ASP A 93 -8.27 5.43 -0.22
CA ASP A 93 -8.26 4.29 -1.15
C ASP A 93 -8.84 4.76 -2.50
N VAL A 94 -8.04 4.65 -3.55
CA VAL A 94 -8.41 5.12 -4.92
C VAL A 94 -9.23 4.08 -5.66
N SER A 95 -9.00 2.81 -5.38
CA SER A 95 -9.71 1.71 -6.01
C SER A 95 -9.79 0.51 -5.07
N THR A 96 -10.99 -0.04 -4.94
CA THR A 96 -11.25 -1.31 -4.26
C THR A 96 -11.94 -2.25 -5.26
N GLY A 97 -11.21 -3.19 -5.82
CA GLY A 97 -11.80 -4.16 -6.74
C GLY A 97 -10.83 -4.64 -7.80
N THR A 98 -11.30 -5.33 -8.82
CA THR A 98 -10.47 -5.81 -9.93
C THR A 98 -9.73 -4.64 -10.57
N ILE A 99 -8.48 -4.48 -10.22
CA ILE A 99 -7.65 -3.45 -10.80
C ILE A 99 -7.24 -3.92 -12.19
N ASN A 100 -8.03 -3.50 -13.16
CA ASN A 100 -7.39 -3.07 -14.40
C ASN A 100 -6.79 -1.70 -14.07
N SER A 101 -5.48 -1.59 -14.05
CA SER A 101 -4.71 -0.34 -13.89
C SER A 101 -5.15 0.76 -14.86
N THR A 102 -5.89 0.42 -15.88
CA THR A 102 -6.61 1.29 -16.82
C THR A 102 -7.66 2.18 -16.13
N LEU A 103 -8.06 1.89 -14.88
CA LEU A 103 -9.16 2.58 -14.19
C LEU A 103 -8.72 3.65 -13.19
N VAL A 104 -7.43 3.78 -12.89
CA VAL A 104 -6.95 4.91 -12.08
C VAL A 104 -6.92 6.15 -12.94
N SER A 105 -7.92 6.99 -12.78
CA SER A 105 -8.03 8.26 -13.48
C SER A 105 -7.15 9.31 -12.79
N PRO A 106 -6.12 9.86 -13.47
CA PRO A 106 -5.36 10.99 -12.92
C PRO A 106 -6.26 12.14 -12.48
N ARG A 107 -7.38 12.37 -13.20
CA ARG A 107 -8.36 13.39 -12.85
C ARG A 107 -8.90 13.23 -11.43
N GLU A 108 -9.29 12.00 -11.04
CA GLU A 108 -9.85 11.75 -9.70
C GLU A 108 -8.80 11.97 -8.62
N LEU A 109 -7.55 11.51 -8.83
CA LEU A 109 -6.45 11.71 -7.91
C LEU A 109 -6.19 13.20 -7.67
N PHE A 110 -6.15 13.99 -8.74
CA PHE A 110 -5.80 15.40 -8.64
C PHE A 110 -6.97 16.29 -8.19
N VAL A 111 -8.21 15.90 -8.41
CA VAL A 111 -9.36 16.56 -7.78
C VAL A 111 -9.24 16.52 -6.27
N GLU A 112 -8.98 15.36 -5.70
CA GLU A 112 -8.76 15.21 -4.26
C GLU A 112 -7.53 15.97 -3.77
N ALA A 113 -6.42 15.89 -4.50
CA ALA A 113 -5.18 16.58 -4.14
C ALA A 113 -5.39 18.11 -4.09
N LEU A 114 -6.09 18.66 -5.08
CA LEU A 114 -6.41 20.09 -5.14
C LEU A 114 -7.37 20.51 -4.02
N GLN A 115 -8.41 19.73 -3.73
CA GLN A 115 -9.36 20.01 -2.64
C GLN A 115 -8.68 20.04 -1.27
N LYS A 116 -7.65 19.24 -1.08
CA LYS A 116 -6.88 19.16 0.16
C LYS A 116 -5.65 20.08 0.18
N ASN A 117 -5.44 20.89 -0.87
CA ASN A 117 -4.27 21.75 -1.02
C ASN A 117 -2.95 20.96 -0.89
N ALA A 118 -2.92 19.74 -1.42
CA ALA A 118 -1.69 18.95 -1.46
C ALA A 118 -0.74 19.52 -2.51
N VAL A 119 0.55 19.51 -2.21
CA VAL A 119 1.61 19.96 -3.13
C VAL A 119 2.35 18.79 -3.76
N SER A 120 2.25 17.63 -3.15
CA SER A 120 2.81 16.39 -3.66
C SER A 120 1.98 15.19 -3.24
N ILE A 121 2.13 14.11 -3.98
CA ILE A 121 1.39 12.87 -3.76
C ILE A 121 2.34 11.67 -3.81
N ILE A 122 1.94 10.57 -3.15
CA ILE A 122 2.57 9.26 -3.29
C ILE A 122 1.46 8.26 -3.62
N LEU A 123 1.72 7.39 -4.58
CA LEU A 123 0.90 6.21 -4.84
C LEU A 123 1.46 5.02 -4.07
N LEU A 124 0.58 4.24 -3.49
CA LEU A 124 0.93 3.05 -2.74
C LEU A 124 -0.08 1.95 -3.05
N HIS A 125 0.36 0.77 -3.50
CA HIS A 125 -0.54 -0.36 -3.69
C HIS A 125 0.11 -1.69 -3.31
N ASN A 126 -0.71 -2.72 -3.13
CA ASN A 126 -0.22 -4.06 -2.83
C ASN A 126 -0.42 -5.01 -4.00
N HIS A 127 0.51 -5.94 -4.15
CA HIS A 127 0.34 -7.12 -5.00
C HIS A 127 -0.07 -8.33 -4.17
N PRO A 128 -1.27 -8.91 -4.37
CA PRO A 128 -1.72 -10.11 -3.66
C PRO A 128 -0.85 -11.35 -3.92
N SER A 129 -0.05 -11.35 -4.98
CA SER A 129 0.94 -12.39 -5.25
C SER A 129 2.09 -12.43 -4.24
N GLY A 130 2.31 -11.32 -3.52
CA GLY A 130 3.44 -11.12 -2.61
C GLY A 130 4.73 -10.64 -3.29
N ASP A 131 4.80 -10.61 -4.62
CA ASP A 131 5.92 -10.07 -5.39
C ASP A 131 5.67 -8.59 -5.72
N PRO A 132 6.50 -7.65 -5.21
CA PRO A 132 6.31 -6.22 -5.43
C PRO A 132 6.84 -5.72 -6.80
N THR A 133 7.27 -6.62 -7.68
CA THR A 133 7.79 -6.23 -8.99
C THR A 133 6.69 -5.50 -9.79
N PRO A 134 6.96 -4.27 -10.30
CA PRO A 134 5.95 -3.49 -11.00
C PRO A 134 5.52 -4.17 -12.31
N SER A 135 4.23 -4.18 -12.57
CA SER A 135 3.65 -4.57 -13.85
C SER A 135 3.85 -3.47 -14.91
N LYS A 136 3.57 -3.79 -16.18
CA LYS A 136 3.58 -2.78 -17.26
C LYS A 136 2.51 -1.71 -17.01
N GLU A 137 1.40 -2.12 -16.46
CA GLU A 137 0.28 -1.26 -16.11
C GLU A 137 0.64 -0.28 -14.99
N ASP A 138 1.39 -0.73 -13.98
CA ASP A 138 1.87 0.14 -12.90
C ASP A 138 2.80 1.23 -13.45
N LEU A 139 3.71 0.85 -14.33
CA LEU A 139 4.61 1.80 -14.96
C LEU A 139 3.85 2.83 -15.82
N LEU A 140 2.85 2.37 -16.59
CA LEU A 140 2.02 3.25 -17.41
C LEU A 140 1.18 4.21 -16.55
N THR A 141 0.58 3.71 -15.48
CA THR A 141 -0.18 4.51 -14.50
C THR A 141 0.72 5.56 -13.87
N THR A 142 1.91 5.15 -13.41
CA THR A 142 2.90 6.05 -12.81
C THR A 142 3.27 7.18 -13.75
N ARG A 143 3.56 6.85 -15.02
CA ARG A 143 3.89 7.85 -16.05
C ARG A 143 2.76 8.84 -16.24
N ARG A 144 1.53 8.37 -16.45
CA ARG A 144 0.34 9.23 -16.67
C ARG A 144 0.10 10.17 -15.49
N VAL A 145 0.18 9.65 -14.27
CA VAL A 145 -0.01 10.46 -13.06
C VAL A 145 1.09 11.50 -12.93
N ARG A 146 2.34 11.13 -13.17
CA ARG A 146 3.49 12.02 -13.11
C ARG A 146 3.40 13.16 -14.13
N GLU A 147 3.09 12.85 -15.40
CA GLU A 147 2.92 13.83 -16.46
C GLU A 147 1.76 14.80 -16.13
N SER A 148 0.62 14.26 -15.68
CA SER A 148 -0.53 15.08 -15.29
C SER A 148 -0.21 15.98 -14.10
N GLY A 149 0.50 15.45 -13.09
CA GLY A 149 0.91 16.19 -11.90
C GLY A 149 1.86 17.35 -12.22
N ALA A 150 2.80 17.10 -13.14
CA ALA A 150 3.73 18.15 -13.60
C ALA A 150 3.01 19.32 -14.27
N LEU A 151 1.92 19.08 -14.99
CA LEU A 151 1.12 20.13 -15.65
C LEU A 151 0.37 21.01 -14.65
N ILE A 152 -0.05 20.47 -13.53
CA ILE A 152 -0.87 21.17 -12.52
C ILE A 152 -0.06 21.60 -11.28
N GLY A 153 1.24 21.32 -11.25
CA GLY A 153 2.13 21.69 -10.16
C GLY A 153 1.99 20.82 -8.89
N ILE A 154 1.49 19.58 -9.01
CA ILE A 154 1.43 18.60 -7.92
C ILE A 154 2.33 17.42 -8.26
N GLU A 155 3.43 17.28 -7.57
CA GLU A 155 4.46 16.29 -7.88
C GLU A 155 4.07 14.89 -7.39
N LEU A 156 4.23 13.85 -8.24
CA LEU A 156 4.25 12.46 -7.79
C LEU A 156 5.65 12.15 -7.26
N LEU A 157 5.80 12.07 -5.93
CA LEU A 157 7.09 11.83 -5.27
C LEU A 157 7.56 10.38 -5.41
N ASP A 158 6.65 9.41 -5.33
CA ASP A 158 6.96 7.99 -5.48
C ASP A 158 5.72 7.18 -5.83
N HIS A 159 5.95 5.98 -6.34
CA HIS A 159 4.97 4.92 -6.43
C HIS A 159 5.57 3.67 -5.78
N ILE A 160 4.99 3.25 -4.65
CA ILE A 160 5.49 2.17 -3.81
C ILE A 160 4.56 0.97 -3.93
N ILE A 161 5.13 -0.19 -4.21
CA ILE A 161 4.39 -1.45 -4.34
C ILE A 161 4.74 -2.34 -3.16
N ILE A 162 3.74 -2.81 -2.44
CA ILE A 162 3.88 -3.68 -1.27
C ILE A 162 3.68 -5.13 -1.68
N GLY A 163 4.68 -5.95 -1.40
CA GLY A 163 4.62 -7.41 -1.49
C GLY A 163 4.50 -8.06 -0.11
N ASP A 164 4.90 -9.32 0.02
CA ASP A 164 4.92 -10.02 1.31
C ASP A 164 6.24 -9.76 2.04
N ASN A 165 6.19 -8.90 3.07
CA ASN A 165 7.35 -8.41 3.82
C ASN A 165 8.45 -7.77 2.95
N CYS A 166 8.10 -7.28 1.79
CA CYS A 166 8.99 -6.59 0.87
C CYS A 166 8.26 -5.47 0.16
N TYR A 167 8.99 -4.54 -0.43
CA TYR A 167 8.42 -3.45 -1.22
C TYR A 167 9.30 -3.12 -2.43
N PHE A 168 8.73 -2.39 -3.37
CA PHE A 168 9.41 -1.81 -4.50
C PHE A 168 9.04 -0.32 -4.62
N SER A 169 10.04 0.56 -4.56
CA SER A 169 9.87 1.98 -4.84
C SER A 169 10.37 2.29 -6.26
N LEU A 170 9.51 2.84 -7.08
CA LEU A 170 9.88 3.22 -8.45
C LEU A 170 10.90 4.36 -8.43
N ARG A 171 10.83 5.26 -7.44
CA ARG A 171 11.80 6.35 -7.27
C ARG A 171 13.19 5.80 -6.94
N GLU A 172 13.31 4.93 -5.92
CA GLU A 172 14.59 4.32 -5.52
C GLU A 172 15.25 3.52 -6.66
N LYS A 173 14.43 2.91 -7.51
CA LYS A 173 14.90 2.15 -8.67
C LYS A 173 15.18 3.00 -9.91
N GLY A 174 15.10 4.33 -9.78
CA GLY A 174 15.49 5.28 -10.83
C GLY A 174 14.49 5.47 -11.96
N PHE A 175 13.27 4.93 -11.86
CA PHE A 175 12.24 5.11 -12.89
C PHE A 175 11.81 6.58 -13.07
N PHE A 176 12.06 7.42 -12.09
CA PHE A 176 11.79 8.86 -12.12
C PHE A 176 12.92 9.67 -12.76
N SER A 177 14.13 9.11 -12.85
CA SER A 177 15.31 9.81 -13.37
C SER A 177 15.49 9.63 -14.87
N GLN A 178 14.97 8.54 -15.47
CA GLN A 178 15.22 8.18 -16.86
C GLN A 178 14.46 9.01 -17.89
N GLU A 179 13.41 9.74 -17.51
CA GLU A 179 12.59 10.51 -18.44
C GLU A 179 13.05 11.97 -18.61
N SER A 180 13.95 12.46 -17.75
CA SER A 180 14.52 13.81 -17.88
C SER A 180 15.58 13.92 -18.99
N ALA A 181 16.05 12.78 -19.52
CA ALA A 181 17.09 12.71 -20.55
C ALA A 181 16.57 12.72 -21.99
N ASN A 182 15.24 12.64 -22.19
CA ASN A 182 14.61 12.56 -23.53
C ASN A 182 13.74 13.79 -23.87
N ARG A 183 14.04 14.96 -23.26
CA ARG A 183 13.45 16.24 -23.66
C ARG A 183 14.47 17.13 -24.33
#